data_7fe6e8a8ac449f951794a6f0ae7ff1ff
#
_entry.id   7fe6e8a8ac449f951794a6f0ae7ff1ff
#
_cell.length_a   1.000
_cell.length_b   1.000
_cell.length_c   1.000
_cell.angle_alpha   90.00
_cell.angle_beta   90.00
_cell.angle_gamma   90.00
#
_symmetry.space_group_name_H-M   'P 1'
#
loop_
_entity.id
_entity.type
_entity.pdbx_description
1 polymer ?
#
loop_
_entity_poly.entity_id
_entity_poly.type
_entity_poly.pdbx_seq_one_letter_code
_entity_poly.pdbx_strand_id
1 'polypeptide(L)' 'MEKPPPPLPQNDPSFFMMIAQQERELLRAIQRGDEEGAKALLSKHLKEQVDLLPA' A
#
# COMPACT_ATOMS: atom_id res chain seq x y z
N MET A 1 -23.69 -26.30 4.26
CA MET A 1 -22.98 -25.68 3.15
C MET A 1 -21.79 -24.88 3.66
N GLU A 2 -20.66 -25.17 3.12
CA GLU A 2 -19.46 -24.48 3.56
C GLU A 2 -19.31 -23.14 2.86
N LYS A 3 -18.84 -22.18 3.63
CA LYS A 3 -18.56 -20.87 3.05
C LYS A 3 -17.26 -20.94 2.25
N PRO A 4 -17.17 -20.23 1.12
CA PRO A 4 -15.91 -20.16 0.42
C PRO A 4 -14.86 -19.45 1.27
N PRO A 5 -13.58 -19.78 1.11
CA PRO A 5 -12.54 -19.10 1.87
C PRO A 5 -12.52 -17.61 1.51
N PRO A 6 -12.12 -16.75 2.45
CA PRO A 6 -12.01 -15.32 2.14
C PRO A 6 -10.93 -15.08 1.07
N PRO A 7 -11.10 -14.05 0.25
CA PRO A 7 -10.09 -13.74 -0.75
C PRO A 7 -8.77 -13.33 -0.10
N LEU A 8 -7.68 -13.60 -0.79
CA LEU A 8 -6.37 -13.18 -0.32
C LEU A 8 -6.28 -11.65 -0.37
N PRO A 9 -5.49 -11.04 0.55
CA PRO A 9 -5.38 -9.58 0.59
C PRO A 9 -5.00 -8.96 -0.76
N GLN A 10 -4.14 -9.60 -1.53
CA GLN A 10 -3.73 -9.08 -2.83
C GLN A 10 -4.85 -9.12 -3.86
N ASN A 11 -5.95 -9.83 -3.58
CA ASN A 11 -7.12 -9.86 -4.45
C ASN A 11 -8.23 -8.94 -3.94
N ASP A 12 -7.99 -8.26 -2.84
CA ASP A 12 -8.95 -7.35 -2.24
C ASP A 12 -8.86 -5.99 -2.94
N PRO A 13 -9.99 -5.46 -3.47
CA PRO A 13 -9.95 -4.13 -4.07
C PRO A 13 -9.40 -3.05 -3.13
N SER A 14 -9.64 -3.18 -1.83
CA SER A 14 -9.10 -2.22 -0.86
C SER A 14 -7.58 -2.22 -0.84
N PHE A 15 -6.98 -3.39 -0.98
CA PHE A 15 -5.53 -3.50 -1.05
C PHE A 15 -4.98 -2.77 -2.27
N PHE A 16 -5.59 -3.01 -3.43
CA PHE A 16 -5.15 -2.34 -4.66
C PHE A 16 -5.36 -0.84 -4.61
N MET A 17 -6.46 -0.40 -4.01
CA MET A 17 -6.73 1.03 -3.84
C MET A 17 -5.69 1.67 -2.92
N MET A 18 -5.30 0.99 -1.87
CA MET A 18 -4.27 1.47 -0.96
C MET A 18 -2.95 1.63 -1.70
N ILE A 19 -2.57 0.62 -2.49
CA ILE A 19 -1.34 0.68 -3.28
C ILE A 19 -1.38 1.86 -4.25
N ALA A 20 -2.51 2.07 -4.93
CA ALA A 20 -2.65 3.17 -5.86
C ALA A 20 -2.50 4.53 -5.17
N GLN A 21 -3.08 4.67 -3.98
CA GLN A 21 -2.95 5.90 -3.21
C GLN A 21 -1.51 6.14 -2.78
N GLN A 22 -0.83 5.09 -2.34
CA GLN A 22 0.56 5.16 -1.94
C GLN A 22 1.44 5.63 -3.10
N GLU A 23 1.19 5.08 -4.28
CA GLU A 23 1.93 5.50 -5.48
C GLU A 23 1.72 6.97 -5.79
N ARG A 24 0.49 7.46 -5.68
CA ARG A 24 0.17 8.86 -5.92
C ARG A 24 0.88 9.78 -4.94
N GLU A 25 0.88 9.41 -3.67
CA GLU A 25 1.57 10.20 -2.65
C GLU A 25 3.06 10.27 -2.94
N LEU A 26 3.65 9.16 -3.31
CA LEU A 26 5.06 9.10 -3.63
C LEU A 26 5.38 9.97 -4.85
N LEU A 27 4.58 9.86 -5.90
CA LEU A 27 4.76 10.67 -7.09
C LEU A 27 4.69 12.17 -6.78
N ARG A 28 3.75 12.57 -5.93
CA ARG A 28 3.64 13.98 -5.54
C ARG A 28 4.89 14.46 -4.83
N ALA A 29 5.41 13.64 -3.93
CA ALA A 29 6.64 14.00 -3.22
C ALA A 29 7.79 14.16 -4.20
N ILE A 30 7.93 13.25 -5.16
CA ILE A 30 8.97 13.31 -6.17
C ILE A 30 8.82 14.56 -7.03
N GLN A 31 7.60 14.87 -7.45
CA GLN A 31 7.33 16.04 -8.29
C GLN A 31 7.64 17.35 -7.59
N ARG A 32 7.48 17.38 -6.26
CA ARG A 32 7.83 18.56 -5.47
C ARG A 32 9.33 18.64 -5.16
N GLY A 33 10.07 17.61 -5.49
CA GLY A 33 11.48 17.55 -5.15
C GLY A 33 11.72 17.24 -3.68
N ASP A 34 10.75 16.63 -3.00
CA ASP A 34 10.84 16.31 -1.59
C ASP A 34 11.42 14.92 -1.41
N GLU A 35 12.74 14.82 -1.48
CA GLU A 35 13.41 13.52 -1.38
C GLU A 35 13.22 12.87 -0.02
N GLU A 36 13.33 13.67 1.04
CA GLU A 36 13.19 13.13 2.39
C GLU A 36 11.77 12.67 2.65
N GLY A 37 10.80 13.44 2.19
CA GLY A 37 9.40 13.05 2.28
C GLY A 37 9.13 11.76 1.51
N ALA A 38 9.71 11.63 0.31
CA ALA A 38 9.54 10.42 -0.48
C ALA A 38 10.13 9.19 0.23
N LYS A 39 11.30 9.34 0.83
CA LYS A 39 11.92 8.26 1.59
C LYS A 39 11.07 7.87 2.80
N ALA A 40 10.57 8.85 3.51
CA ALA A 40 9.70 8.59 4.65
C ALA A 40 8.42 7.89 4.22
N LEU A 41 7.83 8.30 3.10
CA LEU A 41 6.65 7.66 2.56
C LEU A 41 6.92 6.21 2.15
N LEU A 42 8.05 5.95 1.53
CA LEU A 42 8.43 4.58 1.16
C LEU A 42 8.50 3.68 2.38
N SER A 43 9.16 4.13 3.43
CA SER A 43 9.26 3.36 4.66
C SER A 43 7.89 3.10 5.26
N LYS A 44 7.05 4.13 5.29
CA LYS A 44 5.69 4.01 5.81
C LYS A 44 4.87 3.03 4.98
N HIS A 45 4.96 3.13 3.66
CA HIS A 45 4.20 2.27 2.75
C HIS A 45 4.60 0.81 2.89
N LEU A 46 5.89 0.55 3.00
CA LEU A 46 6.38 -0.81 3.21
C LEU A 46 5.85 -1.39 4.50
N LYS A 47 5.86 -0.60 5.55
CA LYS A 47 5.35 -1.04 6.85
C LYS A 47 3.87 -1.35 6.78
N GLU A 48 3.09 -0.50 6.12
CA GLU A 48 1.66 -0.72 5.95
C GLU A 48 1.38 -1.98 5.15
N GLN A 49 2.16 -2.23 4.10
CA GLN A 49 1.99 -3.42 3.28
C GLN A 49 2.32 -4.68 4.06
N VAL A 50 3.39 -4.65 4.86
CA VAL A 50 3.76 -5.80 5.68
C VAL A 50 2.68 -6.10 6.72
N ASP A 51 2.10 -5.07 7.31
CA ASP A 51 1.05 -5.23 8.30
C ASP A 51 -0.20 -5.88 7.72
N LEU A 52 -0.41 -5.75 6.42
CA LEU A 52 -1.57 -6.34 5.74
C LEU A 52 -1.32 -7.76 5.26
N LEU A 53 -0.08 -8.22 5.28
CA LEU A 53 0.23 -9.58 4.87
C LEU A 53 -0.24 -10.56 5.94
N PRO A 54 -0.77 -11.72 5.53
CA PRO A 54 -1.16 -12.74 6.51
C PRO A 54 0.05 -13.29 7.23
N ALA A 55 -0.14 -13.57 8.51
CA ALA A 55 0.91 -14.09 9.36
C ALA A 55 1.33 -15.51 8.96
#